data_ec6b576af20c19e2224900477ecf7c7c
#
_entry.id   ec6b576af20c19e2224900477ecf7c7c
#
_cell.length_a   1.000
_cell.length_b   1.000
_cell.length_c   1.000
_cell.angle_alpha   90.00
_cell.angle_beta   90.00
_cell.angle_gamma   90.00
#
_symmetry.space_group_name_H-M   'P 1'
#
loop_
_entity.id
_entity.type
_entity.pdbx_description
1 polymer ?
#
loop_
_entity_poly.entity_id
_entity_poly.type
_entity_poly.pdbx_seq_one_letter_code
_entity_poly.pdbx_strand_id
1 'polypeptide(L)'
;RSIHADGDGLPGLVVARDGDYLSAQFLIPAMEQRRDLLVPLLVEQFACKGIMNRSDAGVRAFEGLPQEKGLLWGSVPDPVVIREGQLEFAVSLEHGQKTGSFLDQRENHVVAGRYARGLALDCFSYIGGFALQMARRAERVTAVDSSEPACEQIRANAARNGIANVDVLATNVFDFLRAEVDAGRRYDTVVLDPPAFAKSKDAIAAGLRGYKEINLRAM
;
A
#
# COMPACT_ATOMS: atom_id res chain seq x y z
N ARG A 1 1.21 -8.71 -8.53
CA ARG A 1 -0.03 -8.85 -9.32
C ARG A 1 0.04 -10.13 -10.14
N SER A 2 -1.09 -10.82 -10.26
CA SER A 2 -1.18 -12.10 -11.00
C SER A 2 -1.70 -11.90 -12.42
N ILE A 3 -2.52 -10.85 -12.66
CA ILE A 3 -2.94 -10.40 -13.99
C ILE A 3 -2.85 -8.87 -14.02
N HIS A 4 -2.25 -8.33 -15.07
CA HIS A 4 -1.98 -6.90 -15.21
C HIS A 4 -2.50 -6.35 -16.55
N ALA A 5 -3.80 -6.44 -16.76
CA ALA A 5 -4.51 -5.82 -17.89
C ALA A 5 -3.82 -6.04 -19.25
N ASP A 6 -3.47 -4.96 -19.93
CA ASP A 6 -2.86 -5.01 -21.28
C ASP A 6 -1.56 -5.79 -21.33
N GLY A 7 -0.78 -5.79 -20.21
CA GLY A 7 0.47 -6.55 -20.12
C GLY A 7 0.30 -8.06 -20.28
N ASP A 8 -0.89 -8.58 -19.95
CA ASP A 8 -1.22 -10.00 -20.04
C ASP A 8 -2.27 -10.28 -21.13
N GLY A 9 -2.54 -9.31 -22.03
CA GLY A 9 -3.50 -9.45 -23.11
C GLY A 9 -4.97 -9.49 -22.64
N LEU A 10 -5.25 -9.03 -21.42
CA LEU A 10 -6.59 -8.95 -20.82
C LEU A 10 -6.94 -7.51 -20.43
N PRO A 11 -7.09 -6.59 -21.40
CA PRO A 11 -7.33 -5.18 -21.13
C PRO A 11 -8.45 -4.98 -20.11
N GLY A 12 -8.18 -4.17 -19.08
CA GLY A 12 -9.18 -3.85 -18.06
C GLY A 12 -9.42 -4.92 -17.00
N LEU A 13 -8.73 -6.07 -17.02
CA LEU A 13 -8.73 -7.03 -15.93
C LEU A 13 -7.45 -6.90 -15.12
N VAL A 14 -7.57 -6.58 -13.83
CA VAL A 14 -6.45 -6.59 -12.90
C VAL A 14 -6.76 -7.56 -11.77
N VAL A 15 -5.84 -8.49 -11.50
CA VAL A 15 -5.97 -9.43 -10.39
C VAL A 15 -4.69 -9.39 -9.56
N ALA A 16 -4.84 -9.14 -8.28
CA ALA A 16 -3.77 -9.28 -7.29
C ALA A 16 -4.03 -10.50 -6.42
N ARG A 17 -2.96 -11.15 -5.97
CA ARG A 17 -3.02 -12.29 -5.05
C ARG A 17 -2.37 -11.92 -3.73
N ASP A 18 -3.12 -12.12 -2.66
CA ASP A 18 -2.70 -11.90 -1.28
C ASP A 18 -2.92 -13.22 -0.49
N GLY A 19 -1.85 -14.00 -0.38
CA GLY A 19 -1.92 -15.35 0.19
C GLY A 19 -2.82 -16.28 -0.64
N ASP A 20 -3.88 -16.78 -0.01
CA ASP A 20 -4.87 -17.67 -0.63
C ASP A 20 -6.07 -16.91 -1.24
N TYR A 21 -6.04 -15.59 -1.24
CA TYR A 21 -7.16 -14.73 -1.67
C TYR A 21 -6.77 -13.89 -2.85
N LEU A 22 -7.77 -13.49 -3.64
CA LEU A 22 -7.60 -12.61 -4.78
C LEU A 22 -8.39 -11.31 -4.59
N SER A 23 -7.82 -10.22 -5.10
CA SER A 23 -8.55 -8.98 -5.37
C SER A 23 -8.66 -8.82 -6.88
N ALA A 24 -9.87 -8.72 -7.41
CA ALA A 24 -10.13 -8.57 -8.85
C ALA A 24 -10.76 -7.22 -9.16
N GLN A 25 -10.34 -6.60 -10.26
CA GLN A 25 -10.90 -5.38 -10.81
C GLN A 25 -11.31 -5.61 -12.25
N PHE A 26 -12.57 -5.32 -12.57
CA PHE A 26 -13.14 -5.37 -13.92
C PHE A 26 -13.36 -3.92 -14.35
N LEU A 27 -12.42 -3.33 -15.07
CA LEU A 27 -12.34 -1.89 -15.28
C LEU A 27 -13.04 -1.38 -16.53
N ILE A 28 -13.35 -2.26 -17.48
CA ILE A 28 -14.01 -1.93 -18.75
C ILE A 28 -15.26 -2.79 -18.97
N PRO A 29 -16.23 -2.35 -19.79
CA PRO A 29 -17.47 -3.10 -20.07
C PRO A 29 -17.23 -4.52 -20.58
N ALA A 30 -16.22 -4.73 -21.41
CA ALA A 30 -15.89 -6.03 -21.97
C ALA A 30 -15.52 -7.06 -20.88
N MET A 31 -14.80 -6.67 -19.85
CA MET A 31 -14.44 -7.53 -18.72
C MET A 31 -15.59 -7.67 -17.74
N GLU A 32 -16.34 -6.59 -17.50
CA GLU A 32 -17.52 -6.61 -16.63
C GLU A 32 -18.57 -7.62 -17.14
N GLN A 33 -18.89 -7.60 -18.44
CA GLN A 33 -19.84 -8.53 -19.06
C GLN A 33 -19.38 -10.01 -19.02
N ARG A 34 -18.09 -10.24 -18.84
CA ARG A 34 -17.51 -11.59 -18.74
C ARG A 34 -17.21 -12.02 -17.32
N ARG A 35 -17.66 -11.26 -16.32
CA ARG A 35 -17.39 -11.53 -14.90
C ARG A 35 -17.76 -12.98 -14.52
N ASP A 36 -18.96 -13.42 -14.92
CA ASP A 36 -19.46 -14.76 -14.58
C ASP A 36 -18.66 -15.90 -15.25
N LEU A 37 -18.01 -15.63 -16.36
CA LEU A 37 -17.08 -16.56 -17.00
C LEU A 37 -15.69 -16.51 -16.33
N LEU A 38 -15.22 -15.30 -16.01
CA LEU A 38 -13.85 -15.10 -15.53
C LEU A 38 -13.67 -15.55 -14.07
N VAL A 39 -14.65 -15.35 -13.20
CA VAL A 39 -14.55 -15.72 -11.78
C VAL A 39 -14.29 -17.23 -11.61
N PRO A 40 -15.03 -18.17 -12.22
CA PRO A 40 -14.71 -19.58 -12.14
C PRO A 40 -13.31 -19.94 -12.67
N LEU A 41 -12.88 -19.31 -13.76
CA LEU A 41 -11.52 -19.53 -14.31
C LEU A 41 -10.43 -19.05 -13.37
N LEU A 42 -10.64 -17.91 -12.68
CA LEU A 42 -9.71 -17.43 -11.66
C LEU A 42 -9.63 -18.38 -10.47
N VAL A 43 -10.77 -18.92 -10.04
CA VAL A 43 -10.81 -19.92 -8.95
C VAL A 43 -10.02 -21.18 -9.33
N GLU A 44 -10.24 -21.71 -10.51
CA GLU A 44 -9.55 -22.88 -11.03
C GLU A 44 -8.04 -22.64 -11.18
N GLN A 45 -7.67 -21.53 -11.82
CA GLN A 45 -6.28 -21.20 -12.14
C GLN A 45 -5.44 -20.93 -10.88
N PHE A 46 -6.01 -20.26 -9.88
CA PHE A 46 -5.26 -19.83 -8.70
C PHE A 46 -5.53 -20.68 -7.46
N ALA A 47 -6.47 -21.63 -7.50
CA ALA A 47 -6.90 -22.44 -6.36
C ALA A 47 -7.13 -21.58 -5.09
N CYS A 48 -7.75 -20.40 -5.27
CA CYS A 48 -7.95 -19.43 -4.19
C CYS A 48 -9.12 -19.85 -3.29
N LYS A 49 -9.15 -19.31 -2.06
CA LYS A 49 -10.23 -19.52 -1.09
C LYS A 49 -11.34 -18.47 -1.18
N GLY A 50 -11.05 -17.34 -1.81
CA GLY A 50 -12.02 -16.26 -1.99
C GLY A 50 -11.51 -15.18 -2.92
N ILE A 51 -12.44 -14.44 -3.52
CA ILE A 51 -12.18 -13.32 -4.44
C ILE A 51 -12.97 -12.10 -3.97
N MET A 52 -12.25 -11.00 -3.72
CA MET A 52 -12.82 -9.68 -3.43
C MET A 52 -12.91 -8.85 -4.69
N ASN A 53 -14.08 -8.27 -4.98
CA ASN A 53 -14.24 -7.25 -6.02
C ASN A 53 -13.67 -5.91 -5.53
N ARG A 54 -12.77 -5.34 -6.30
CA ARG A 54 -12.22 -4.00 -6.06
C ARG A 54 -12.39 -3.13 -7.32
N SER A 55 -13.54 -3.26 -7.96
CA SER A 55 -13.94 -2.45 -9.11
C SER A 55 -14.44 -1.05 -8.70
N ASP A 56 -13.90 -0.51 -7.61
CA ASP A 56 -14.14 0.82 -7.05
C ASP A 56 -13.19 1.91 -7.62
N ALA A 57 -12.42 1.57 -8.66
CA ALA A 57 -11.51 2.51 -9.32
C ALA A 57 -12.26 3.57 -10.14
N GLY A 58 -11.82 4.83 -10.01
CA GLY A 58 -12.45 5.98 -10.68
C GLY A 58 -12.48 5.88 -12.23
N VAL A 59 -11.57 5.10 -12.83
CA VAL A 59 -11.56 4.87 -14.29
C VAL A 59 -12.86 4.26 -14.80
N ARG A 60 -13.58 3.48 -14.00
CA ARG A 60 -14.87 2.88 -14.38
C ARG A 60 -15.94 3.93 -14.74
N ALA A 61 -15.89 5.09 -14.10
CA ALA A 61 -16.82 6.18 -14.41
C ALA A 61 -16.64 6.69 -15.85
N PHE A 62 -15.41 6.72 -16.38
CA PHE A 62 -15.16 7.09 -17.79
C PHE A 62 -15.68 6.03 -18.77
N GLU A 63 -15.77 4.79 -18.33
CA GLU A 63 -16.30 3.65 -19.10
C GLU A 63 -17.83 3.48 -18.92
N GLY A 64 -18.49 4.38 -18.21
CA GLY A 64 -19.93 4.30 -17.93
C GLY A 64 -20.33 3.18 -16.97
N LEU A 65 -19.40 2.68 -16.18
CA LEU A 65 -19.64 1.60 -15.21
C LEU A 65 -19.75 2.15 -13.79
N PRO A 66 -20.63 1.59 -12.94
CA PRO A 66 -20.68 1.94 -11.52
C PRO A 66 -19.41 1.46 -10.80
N GLN A 67 -19.03 2.16 -9.75
CA GLN A 67 -18.01 1.68 -8.82
C GLN A 67 -18.61 0.61 -7.91
N GLU A 68 -17.93 -0.53 -7.81
CA GLU A 68 -18.40 -1.67 -7.03
C GLU A 68 -17.28 -2.29 -6.22
N LYS A 69 -17.59 -2.71 -5.00
CA LYS A 69 -16.73 -3.55 -4.17
C LYS A 69 -17.55 -4.55 -3.38
N GLY A 70 -16.93 -5.65 -2.96
CA GLY A 70 -17.55 -6.69 -2.15
C GLY A 70 -17.06 -8.08 -2.49
N LEU A 71 -17.58 -9.09 -1.82
CA LEU A 71 -17.22 -10.48 -2.06
C LEU A 71 -17.78 -10.96 -3.41
N LEU A 72 -16.92 -11.53 -4.26
CA LEU A 72 -17.32 -12.14 -5.53
C LEU A 72 -17.50 -13.65 -5.41
N TRP A 73 -16.62 -14.32 -4.67
CA TRP A 73 -16.63 -15.76 -4.56
C TRP A 73 -15.96 -16.24 -3.27
N GLY A 74 -16.43 -17.36 -2.73
CA GLY A 74 -15.86 -18.01 -1.56
C GLY A 74 -16.01 -17.19 -0.29
N SER A 75 -14.94 -17.14 0.52
CA SER A 75 -14.88 -16.30 1.72
C SER A 75 -13.52 -15.62 1.82
N VAL A 76 -13.51 -14.37 2.23
CA VAL A 76 -12.29 -13.58 2.44
C VAL A 76 -12.33 -13.05 3.88
N PRO A 77 -11.38 -13.44 4.74
CA PRO A 77 -11.29 -12.85 6.07
C PRO A 77 -10.85 -11.39 5.99
N ASP A 78 -11.25 -10.60 6.97
CA ASP A 78 -10.74 -9.25 7.13
C ASP A 78 -10.23 -9.07 8.57
N PRO A 79 -8.92 -8.88 8.75
CA PRO A 79 -7.88 -8.77 7.71
C PRO A 79 -7.38 -10.13 7.15
N VAL A 80 -6.85 -10.10 5.94
CA VAL A 80 -6.01 -11.17 5.37
C VAL A 80 -4.59 -11.00 5.88
N VAL A 81 -3.94 -12.11 6.25
CA VAL A 81 -2.51 -12.09 6.63
C VAL A 81 -1.66 -12.48 5.43
N ILE A 82 -0.76 -11.58 5.04
CA ILE A 82 0.20 -11.80 3.97
C ILE A 82 1.63 -11.84 4.52
N ARG A 83 2.53 -12.48 3.80
CA ARG A 83 3.95 -12.52 4.14
C ARG A 83 4.78 -11.68 3.16
N GLU A 84 5.61 -10.80 3.71
CA GLU A 84 6.56 -9.99 2.97
C GLU A 84 7.96 -10.13 3.58
N GLY A 85 8.85 -10.80 2.85
CA GLY A 85 10.12 -11.23 3.44
C GLY A 85 9.90 -12.18 4.61
N GLN A 86 10.36 -11.78 5.79
CA GLN A 86 10.19 -12.55 7.03
C GLN A 86 9.08 -12.01 7.93
N LEU A 87 8.38 -10.95 7.51
CA LEU A 87 7.33 -10.31 8.28
C LEU A 87 5.94 -10.69 7.77
N GLU A 88 5.00 -10.68 8.69
CA GLU A 88 3.58 -10.84 8.41
C GLU A 88 2.86 -9.51 8.52
N PHE A 89 2.01 -9.22 7.55
CA PHE A 89 1.18 -8.03 7.53
C PHE A 89 -0.30 -8.42 7.46
N ALA A 90 -1.09 -7.85 8.32
CA ALA A 90 -2.54 -7.89 8.21
C ALA A 90 -2.98 -6.78 7.26
N VAL A 91 -3.71 -7.14 6.21
CA VAL A 91 -4.20 -6.22 5.18
C VAL A 91 -5.69 -6.42 4.96
N SER A 92 -6.45 -5.34 4.84
CA SER A 92 -7.85 -5.43 4.45
C SER A 92 -7.97 -5.38 2.92
N LEU A 93 -8.50 -6.45 2.33
CA LEU A 93 -8.78 -6.46 0.89
C LEU A 93 -10.02 -5.65 0.55
N GLU A 94 -10.91 -5.43 1.50
CA GLU A 94 -12.12 -4.63 1.32
C GLU A 94 -11.88 -3.14 1.52
N HIS A 95 -11.16 -2.75 2.58
CA HIS A 95 -11.01 -1.35 3.00
C HIS A 95 -9.64 -0.75 2.70
N GLY A 96 -8.63 -1.59 2.40
CA GLY A 96 -7.28 -1.15 2.11
C GLY A 96 -7.18 -0.31 0.82
N GLN A 97 -6.15 0.54 0.75
CA GLN A 97 -5.86 1.30 -0.48
C GLN A 97 -5.50 0.36 -1.63
N LYS A 98 -5.80 0.75 -2.86
CA LYS A 98 -5.67 -0.08 -4.06
C LYS A 98 -6.40 -1.43 -3.86
N THR A 99 -5.64 -2.52 -3.82
CA THR A 99 -6.14 -3.89 -3.62
C THR A 99 -5.78 -4.45 -2.24
N GLY A 100 -5.46 -3.59 -1.26
CA GLY A 100 -5.11 -3.96 0.11
C GLY A 100 -3.68 -3.63 0.49
N SER A 101 -2.71 -3.83 -0.41
CA SER A 101 -1.30 -3.51 -0.20
C SER A 101 -0.63 -2.96 -1.46
N PHE A 102 0.56 -2.35 -1.29
CA PHE A 102 1.38 -1.85 -2.39
C PHE A 102 2.36 -2.94 -2.83
N LEU A 103 1.87 -3.96 -3.54
CA LEU A 103 2.65 -5.13 -3.97
C LEU A 103 3.88 -4.77 -4.82
N ASP A 104 3.85 -3.64 -5.51
CA ASP A 104 4.94 -3.08 -6.29
C ASP A 104 6.11 -2.59 -5.41
N GLN A 105 5.86 -2.23 -4.15
CA GLN A 105 6.89 -1.78 -3.21
C GLN A 105 7.51 -2.91 -2.38
N ARG A 106 7.00 -4.11 -2.46
CA ARG A 106 7.40 -5.25 -1.62
C ARG A 106 8.92 -5.47 -1.57
N GLU A 107 9.59 -5.45 -2.72
CA GLU A 107 11.04 -5.62 -2.76
C GLU A 107 11.78 -4.40 -2.23
N ASN A 108 11.28 -3.19 -2.48
CA ASN A 108 11.83 -1.96 -1.96
C ASN A 108 11.78 -1.93 -0.42
N HIS A 109 10.68 -2.39 0.19
CA HIS A 109 10.58 -2.53 1.64
C HIS A 109 11.72 -3.40 2.20
N VAL A 110 11.91 -4.60 1.62
CA VAL A 110 12.97 -5.53 2.04
C VAL A 110 14.37 -4.94 1.82
N VAL A 111 14.58 -4.25 0.71
CA VAL A 111 15.86 -3.59 0.40
C VAL A 111 16.14 -2.46 1.38
N ALA A 112 15.17 -1.58 1.66
CA ALA A 112 15.32 -0.51 2.66
C ALA A 112 15.71 -1.08 4.02
N GLY A 113 15.09 -2.18 4.45
CA GLY A 113 15.45 -2.88 5.68
C GLY A 113 16.90 -3.37 5.71
N ARG A 114 17.53 -3.67 4.56
CA ARG A 114 18.95 -4.06 4.51
C ARG A 114 19.91 -2.91 4.75
N TYR A 115 19.52 -1.69 4.36
CA TYR A 115 20.34 -0.48 4.49
C TYR A 115 20.05 0.29 5.78
N ALA A 116 18.95 0.00 6.47
CA ALA A 116 18.56 0.70 7.69
C ALA A 116 19.59 0.52 8.80
N ARG A 117 19.85 1.62 9.51
CA ARG A 117 20.76 1.68 10.67
C ARG A 117 20.38 2.85 11.58
N GLY A 118 20.85 2.82 12.82
CA GLY A 118 20.70 3.91 13.80
C GLY A 118 19.24 4.37 13.94
N LEU A 119 19.03 5.67 13.90
CA LEU A 119 17.70 6.27 13.90
C LEU A 119 17.15 6.32 12.48
N ALA A 120 16.01 5.67 12.24
CA ALA A 120 15.37 5.64 10.94
C ALA A 120 14.03 6.37 10.95
N LEU A 121 13.69 6.97 9.81
CA LEU A 121 12.43 7.67 9.59
C LEU A 121 11.73 7.10 8.34
N ASP A 122 10.46 6.76 8.50
CA ASP A 122 9.56 6.36 7.41
C ASP A 122 8.41 7.35 7.30
N CYS A 123 8.38 8.11 6.22
CA CYS A 123 7.34 9.09 5.93
C CYS A 123 6.34 8.53 4.92
N PHE A 124 5.05 8.74 5.19
CA PHE A 124 3.93 8.16 4.42
C PHE A 124 3.88 6.64 4.58
N SER A 125 4.00 6.21 5.85
CA SER A 125 4.28 4.81 6.22
C SER A 125 3.14 3.84 5.90
N TYR A 126 1.90 4.30 5.69
CA TYR A 126 0.70 3.50 5.43
C TYR A 126 0.54 2.39 6.49
N ILE A 127 0.69 1.11 6.12
CA ILE A 127 0.59 -0.04 7.04
C ILE A 127 1.95 -0.49 7.60
N GLY A 128 3.01 0.29 7.37
CA GLY A 128 4.34 0.05 7.94
C GLY A 128 5.27 -0.83 7.10
N GLY A 129 5.05 -0.92 5.79
CA GLY A 129 5.88 -1.75 4.91
C GLY A 129 7.37 -1.44 5.04
N PHE A 130 7.78 -0.18 4.89
CA PHE A 130 9.15 0.25 5.09
C PHE A 130 9.55 0.23 6.57
N ALA A 131 8.73 0.83 7.45
CA ALA A 131 9.05 0.98 8.85
C ALA A 131 9.40 -0.35 9.53
N LEU A 132 8.57 -1.39 9.35
CA LEU A 132 8.77 -2.68 10.01
C LEU A 132 9.96 -3.46 9.43
N GLN A 133 10.23 -3.35 8.14
CA GLN A 133 11.45 -3.94 7.55
C GLN A 133 12.71 -3.24 8.06
N MET A 134 12.70 -1.90 8.20
CA MET A 134 13.80 -1.14 8.75
C MET A 134 14.03 -1.43 10.24
N ALA A 135 12.98 -1.61 11.02
CA ALA A 135 13.05 -1.87 12.46
C ALA A 135 13.83 -3.14 12.83
N ARG A 136 14.04 -4.04 11.88
CA ARG A 136 14.84 -5.26 12.09
C ARG A 136 16.35 -5.00 12.22
N ARG A 137 16.81 -3.81 11.82
CA ARG A 137 18.24 -3.43 11.86
C ARG A 137 18.50 -2.06 12.47
N ALA A 138 17.54 -1.14 12.34
CA ALA A 138 17.62 0.16 12.96
C ALA A 138 17.51 0.04 14.50
N GLU A 139 18.13 0.94 15.22
CA GLU A 139 17.97 1.06 16.68
C GLU A 139 16.53 1.47 17.02
N ARG A 140 15.99 2.41 16.27
CA ARG A 140 14.65 2.94 16.42
C ARG A 140 14.13 3.45 15.08
N VAL A 141 12.85 3.26 14.83
CA VAL A 141 12.17 3.78 13.63
C VAL A 141 11.04 4.70 14.06
N THR A 142 10.97 5.88 13.46
CA THR A 142 9.80 6.75 13.54
C THR A 142 8.98 6.57 12.25
N ALA A 143 7.75 6.07 12.39
CA ALA A 143 6.81 5.88 11.28
C ALA A 143 5.74 6.96 11.33
N VAL A 144 5.59 7.71 10.25
CA VAL A 144 4.67 8.86 10.17
C VAL A 144 3.68 8.68 9.04
N ASP A 145 2.40 8.77 9.36
CA ASP A 145 1.30 8.83 8.39
C ASP A 145 0.22 9.79 8.89
N SER A 146 -0.54 10.38 7.99
CA SER A 146 -1.66 11.26 8.36
C SER A 146 -2.95 10.51 8.72
N SER A 147 -3.03 9.22 8.40
CA SER A 147 -4.20 8.38 8.63
C SER A 147 -4.07 7.63 9.95
N GLU A 148 -4.90 7.99 10.95
CA GLU A 148 -4.94 7.24 12.22
C GLU A 148 -5.23 5.75 12.03
N PRO A 149 -6.19 5.33 11.17
CA PRO A 149 -6.39 3.89 10.91
C PRO A 149 -5.14 3.20 10.33
N ALA A 150 -4.37 3.89 9.49
CA ALA A 150 -3.11 3.34 8.99
C ALA A 150 -2.07 3.21 10.14
N CYS A 151 -1.96 4.20 11.01
CA CYS A 151 -1.09 4.16 12.19
C CYS A 151 -1.47 3.03 13.15
N GLU A 152 -2.76 2.82 13.40
CA GLU A 152 -3.23 1.66 14.18
C GLU A 152 -2.82 0.34 13.53
N GLN A 153 -2.90 0.26 12.20
CA GLN A 153 -2.47 -0.93 11.46
C GLN A 153 -0.95 -1.14 11.55
N ILE A 154 -0.13 -0.08 11.54
CA ILE A 154 1.32 -0.20 11.81
C ILE A 154 1.55 -0.81 13.19
N ARG A 155 0.89 -0.29 14.24
CA ARG A 155 1.02 -0.81 15.62
C ARG A 155 0.62 -2.29 15.72
N ALA A 156 -0.49 -2.66 15.07
CA ALA A 156 -0.95 -4.04 15.03
C ALA A 156 0.03 -4.97 14.29
N ASN A 157 0.58 -4.52 13.15
CA ASN A 157 1.56 -5.28 12.39
C ASN A 157 2.91 -5.38 13.14
N ALA A 158 3.33 -4.33 13.85
CA ALA A 158 4.51 -4.36 14.72
C ALA A 158 4.34 -5.41 15.84
N ALA A 159 3.21 -5.38 16.54
CA ALA A 159 2.90 -6.36 17.59
C ALA A 159 2.87 -7.80 17.04
N ARG A 160 2.28 -8.03 15.89
CA ARG A 160 2.23 -9.34 15.20
C ARG A 160 3.63 -9.92 14.96
N ASN A 161 4.60 -9.08 14.67
CA ASN A 161 5.97 -9.48 14.37
C ASN A 161 6.92 -9.37 15.58
N GLY A 162 6.43 -9.04 16.78
CA GLY A 162 7.26 -8.85 17.96
C GLY A 162 8.23 -7.65 17.86
N ILE A 163 7.90 -6.65 17.05
CA ILE A 163 8.71 -5.45 16.83
C ILE A 163 8.28 -4.39 17.86
N ALA A 164 9.22 -3.92 18.68
CA ALA A 164 8.97 -2.97 19.76
C ALA A 164 9.69 -1.61 19.60
N ASN A 165 10.53 -1.47 18.58
CA ASN A 165 11.37 -0.30 18.34
C ASN A 165 10.83 0.63 17.25
N VAL A 166 9.50 0.68 17.09
CA VAL A 166 8.82 1.58 16.14
C VAL A 166 7.91 2.54 16.90
N ASP A 167 8.17 3.83 16.77
CA ASP A 167 7.28 4.90 17.22
C ASP A 167 6.36 5.29 16.07
N VAL A 168 5.05 5.27 16.30
CA VAL A 168 4.05 5.54 15.27
C VAL A 168 3.34 6.84 15.57
N LEU A 169 3.41 7.79 14.63
CA LEU A 169 2.85 9.13 14.76
C LEU A 169 1.80 9.40 13.67
N ALA A 170 0.58 9.69 14.10
CA ALA A 170 -0.51 10.13 13.22
C ALA A 170 -0.45 11.64 13.06
N THR A 171 0.25 12.13 12.03
CA THR A 171 0.41 13.55 11.78
C THR A 171 0.72 13.84 10.33
N ASN A 172 0.56 15.09 9.92
CA ASN A 172 0.96 15.53 8.58
C ASN A 172 2.47 15.49 8.42
N VAL A 173 2.97 14.79 7.40
CA VAL A 173 4.40 14.61 7.16
C VAL A 173 5.14 15.94 6.92
N PHE A 174 4.52 16.91 6.25
CA PHE A 174 5.14 18.23 6.02
C PHE A 174 5.38 18.98 7.33
N ASP A 175 4.39 18.96 8.23
CA ASP A 175 4.48 19.62 9.53
C ASP A 175 5.47 18.89 10.44
N PHE A 176 5.45 17.56 10.42
CA PHE A 176 6.41 16.74 11.14
C PHE A 176 7.85 17.05 10.72
N LEU A 177 8.16 16.96 9.41
CA LEU A 177 9.50 17.25 8.90
C LEU A 177 9.97 18.67 9.23
N ARG A 178 9.04 19.65 9.23
CA ARG A 178 9.36 21.03 9.64
C ARG A 178 9.79 21.07 11.11
N ALA A 179 9.00 20.45 11.97
CA ALA A 179 9.30 20.40 13.41
C ALA A 179 10.62 19.68 13.72
N GLU A 180 10.94 18.61 12.98
CA GLU A 180 12.21 17.89 13.13
C GLU A 180 13.43 18.75 12.74
N VAL A 181 13.33 19.49 11.63
CA VAL A 181 14.37 20.43 11.20
C VAL A 181 14.55 21.57 12.24
N ASP A 182 13.44 22.15 12.70
CA ASP A 182 13.48 23.24 13.71
C ASP A 182 14.07 22.74 15.05
N ALA A 183 13.85 21.47 15.39
CA ALA A 183 14.44 20.83 16.56
C ALA A 183 15.90 20.37 16.35
N GLY A 184 16.45 20.48 15.15
CA GLY A 184 17.80 20.02 14.81
C GLY A 184 17.98 18.52 14.87
N ARG A 185 16.91 17.73 14.78
CA ARG A 185 16.98 16.26 14.83
C ARG A 185 17.54 15.70 13.52
N ARG A 186 18.21 14.57 13.64
CA ARG A 186 18.83 13.88 12.51
C ARG A 186 18.53 12.39 12.53
N TYR A 187 18.43 11.83 11.34
CA TYR A 187 18.20 10.41 11.11
C TYR A 187 19.32 9.83 10.24
N ASP A 188 19.68 8.56 10.50
CA ASP A 188 20.70 7.84 9.74
C ASP A 188 20.14 7.22 8.47
N THR A 189 18.83 6.98 8.47
CA THR A 189 18.10 6.42 7.33
C THR A 189 16.74 7.09 7.21
N VAL A 190 16.41 7.61 6.02
CA VAL A 190 15.11 8.23 5.76
C VAL A 190 14.49 7.60 4.52
N VAL A 191 13.23 7.21 4.62
CA VAL A 191 12.39 6.80 3.51
C VAL A 191 11.31 7.85 3.28
N LEU A 192 11.16 8.28 2.02
CA LEU A 192 10.10 9.14 1.54
C LEU A 192 9.38 8.42 0.39
N ASP A 193 8.19 7.91 0.63
CA ASP A 193 7.33 7.30 -0.40
C ASP A 193 5.96 8.00 -0.45
N PRO A 194 5.94 9.28 -0.88
CA PRO A 194 4.74 10.09 -0.88
C PRO A 194 3.72 9.63 -1.93
N PRO A 195 2.42 9.87 -1.71
CA PRO A 195 1.42 9.74 -2.75
C PRO A 195 1.68 10.75 -3.88
N ALA A 196 1.08 10.52 -5.04
CA ALA A 196 1.16 11.48 -6.14
C ALA A 196 0.55 12.83 -5.73
N PHE A 197 1.39 13.88 -5.61
CA PHE A 197 0.94 15.23 -5.27
C PHE A 197 0.29 15.95 -6.45
N ALA A 198 0.58 15.55 -7.70
CA ALA A 198 -0.07 16.09 -8.89
C ALA A 198 -1.00 15.03 -9.50
N LYS A 199 -2.31 15.25 -9.40
CA LYS A 199 -3.35 14.36 -9.98
C LYS A 199 -3.93 14.91 -11.29
N SER A 200 -3.54 16.11 -11.71
CA SER A 200 -3.93 16.75 -12.96
C SER A 200 -2.79 17.62 -13.49
N LYS A 201 -2.89 18.02 -14.77
CA LYS A 201 -1.88 18.92 -15.38
C LYS A 201 -1.77 20.26 -14.63
N ASP A 202 -2.88 20.81 -14.17
CA ASP A 202 -2.90 22.09 -13.45
C ASP A 202 -2.27 21.99 -12.05
N ALA A 203 -2.22 20.80 -11.46
CA ALA A 203 -1.62 20.55 -10.15
C ALA A 203 -0.09 20.32 -10.21
N ILE A 204 0.53 20.26 -11.39
CA ILE A 204 1.96 19.92 -11.54
C ILE A 204 2.86 20.88 -10.76
N ALA A 205 2.66 22.20 -10.92
CA ALA A 205 3.49 23.20 -10.24
C ALA A 205 3.39 23.12 -8.70
N ALA A 206 2.20 22.85 -8.17
CA ALA A 206 1.99 22.64 -6.75
C ALA A 206 2.61 21.31 -6.28
N GLY A 207 2.45 20.24 -7.05
CA GLY A 207 3.04 18.94 -6.77
C GLY A 207 4.57 18.99 -6.72
N LEU A 208 5.21 19.66 -7.67
CA LEU A 208 6.66 19.85 -7.69
C LEU A 208 7.16 20.61 -6.45
N ARG A 209 6.44 21.64 -5.99
CA ARG A 209 6.76 22.33 -4.73
C ARG A 209 6.69 21.38 -3.54
N GLY A 210 5.66 20.54 -3.46
CA GLY A 210 5.51 19.54 -2.40
C GLY A 210 6.68 18.55 -2.39
N TYR A 211 7.03 17.97 -3.54
CA TYR A 211 8.18 17.07 -3.63
C TYR A 211 9.49 17.76 -3.25
N LYS A 212 9.71 18.98 -3.72
CA LYS A 212 10.90 19.76 -3.33
C LYS A 212 10.94 19.97 -1.81
N GLU A 213 9.83 20.35 -1.20
CA GLU A 213 9.77 20.65 0.23
C GLU A 213 10.13 19.45 1.09
N ILE A 214 9.50 18.29 0.86
CA ILE A 214 9.78 17.09 1.67
C ILE A 214 11.22 16.60 1.49
N ASN A 215 11.76 16.65 0.27
CA ASN A 215 13.15 16.23 0.01
C ASN A 215 14.16 17.15 0.70
N LEU A 216 13.97 18.49 0.62
CA LEU A 216 14.87 19.45 1.27
C LEU A 216 14.89 19.29 2.79
N ARG A 217 13.76 18.92 3.41
CA ARG A 217 13.68 18.76 4.87
C ARG A 217 14.21 17.41 5.34
N ALA A 218 14.15 16.40 4.49
CA ALA A 218 14.65 15.07 4.80
C ALA A 218 16.16 14.92 4.62
N MET A 219 16.80 15.85 3.90
CA MET A 219 18.27 15.92 3.67
C MET A 219 18.97 16.69 4.78
#